data_ed312104adde6cf297ee4a521c635176
#
_entry.id   ed312104adde6cf297ee4a521c635176
#
_cell.length_a   1.000
_cell.length_b   1.000
_cell.length_c   1.000
_cell.angle_alpha   90.00
_cell.angle_beta   90.00
_cell.angle_gamma   90.00
#
_symmetry.space_group_name_H-M   'P 1'
#
loop_
_entity.id
_entity.type
_entity.pdbx_description
1 polymer ?
#
loop_
_entity_poly.entity_id
_entity_poly.type
_entity_poly.pdbx_seq_one_letter_code
_entity_poly.pdbx_strand_id
1 'polypeptide(L)' 'GKEYEKMGTLLEQYMGKECVVSLFNEVGAIKGKLMDGDAQWLKVETKKGTQLINRNMVRNITFENK' A
#
# COMPACT_ATOMS: atom_id res chain seq x y z
N GLY A 1 -3.57 24.48 5.22
CA GLY A 1 -3.67 23.42 5.58
C GLY A 1 -2.78 22.30 5.11
N LYS A 2 -2.52 21.47 6.00
CA LYS A 2 -1.70 20.33 5.71
C LYS A 2 -2.53 19.05 5.70
N GLU A 3 -3.83 19.25 5.79
CA GLU A 3 -4.70 18.09 5.94
C GLU A 3 -4.66 17.18 4.76
N TYR A 4 -4.52 17.74 3.57
CA TYR A 4 -4.47 16.89 2.39
C TYR A 4 -3.22 16.02 2.40
N GLU A 5 -2.21 16.47 3.10
CA GLU A 5 -1.01 15.66 3.24
C GLU A 5 -1.26 14.52 4.18
N LYS A 6 -2.31 14.65 4.95
CA LYS A 6 -2.68 13.61 5.89
C LYS A 6 -3.40 12.47 5.22
N MET A 7 -3.57 12.53 3.92
CA MET A 7 -4.10 11.38 3.23
C MET A 7 -3.35 10.14 3.61
N GLY A 8 -2.07 10.33 3.90
CA GLY A 8 -1.26 9.22 4.30
C GLY A 8 -1.32 8.91 5.77
N THR A 9 -2.07 9.69 6.55
CA THR A 9 -2.05 9.53 7.98
C THR A 9 -2.42 8.12 8.40
N LEU A 10 -3.48 7.59 7.82
CA LEU A 10 -3.88 6.25 8.16
C LEU A 10 -2.83 5.26 7.73
N LEU A 11 -2.33 5.41 6.52
CA LEU A 11 -1.31 4.52 6.01
C LEU A 11 0.01 4.67 6.77
N GLU A 12 0.29 5.86 7.25
CA GLU A 12 1.52 6.09 7.98
C GLU A 12 1.65 5.18 9.19
N GLN A 13 0.51 4.82 9.74
CA GLN A 13 0.52 3.94 10.90
C GLN A 13 0.99 2.54 10.54
N TYR A 14 1.00 2.22 9.27
CA TYR A 14 1.35 0.89 8.81
C TYR A 14 2.63 0.85 8.00
N MET A 15 3.34 1.95 7.94
CA MET A 15 4.60 1.96 7.22
C MET A 15 5.55 0.94 7.80
N GLY A 16 6.22 0.21 6.92
CA GLY A 16 7.15 -0.81 7.34
C GLY A 16 6.52 -2.13 7.69
N LYS A 17 5.20 -2.23 7.59
CA LYS A 17 4.51 -3.45 7.96
C LYS A 17 4.24 -4.31 6.74
N GLU A 18 4.22 -5.62 6.98
CA GLU A 18 3.88 -6.56 5.93
C GLU A 18 2.41 -6.41 5.56
N CYS A 19 2.15 -6.49 4.28
CA CYS A 19 0.78 -6.31 3.82
C CYS A 19 0.50 -7.18 2.60
N VAL A 20 -0.78 -7.33 2.32
CA VAL A 20 -1.26 -8.00 1.13
C VAL A 20 -2.21 -7.02 0.44
N VAL A 21 -1.87 -6.67 -0.79
CA VAL A 21 -2.63 -5.69 -1.55
C VAL A 21 -3.45 -6.42 -2.60
N SER A 22 -4.77 -6.26 -2.54
CA SER A 22 -5.68 -6.85 -3.51
C SER A 22 -6.07 -5.78 -4.52
N LEU A 23 -6.08 -6.16 -5.79
CA LEU A 23 -6.37 -5.23 -6.87
C LEU A 23 -7.67 -5.60 -7.55
N PHE A 24 -8.35 -4.58 -8.08
CA PHE A 24 -9.62 -4.81 -8.77
C PHE A 24 -9.46 -5.58 -10.05
N ASN A 25 -8.36 -5.35 -10.74
CA ASN A 25 -8.19 -5.90 -12.09
C ASN A 25 -7.36 -7.16 -12.13
N GLU A 26 -7.08 -7.75 -10.98
CA GLU A 26 -6.28 -8.97 -10.94
C GLU A 26 -6.82 -9.91 -9.90
N VAL A 27 -6.67 -11.19 -10.20
CA VAL A 27 -7.10 -12.23 -9.28
C VAL A 27 -6.13 -12.38 -8.12
N GLY A 28 -4.86 -12.28 -8.43
CA GLY A 28 -3.85 -12.44 -7.41
C GLY A 28 -3.70 -11.22 -6.53
N ALA A 29 -2.89 -11.36 -5.52
CA ALA A 29 -2.60 -10.26 -4.62
C ALA A 29 -1.09 -10.06 -4.57
N ILE A 30 -0.70 -8.85 -4.18
CA ILE A 30 0.71 -8.49 -4.06
C ILE A 30 1.06 -8.49 -2.58
N LYS A 31 2.03 -9.30 -2.23
CA LYS A 31 2.44 -9.42 -0.83
C LYS A 31 3.81 -8.78 -0.66
N GLY A 32 3.93 -7.93 0.33
CA GLY A 32 5.19 -7.27 0.58
C GLY A 32 5.10 -6.34 1.77
N LYS A 33 6.05 -5.44 1.82
CA LYS A 33 6.14 -4.48 2.91
C LYS A 33 5.78 -3.10 2.39
N LEU A 34 4.86 -2.44 3.08
CA LEU A 34 4.46 -1.10 2.68
C LEU A 34 5.55 -0.12 3.08
N MET A 35 6.15 0.52 2.08
CA MET A 35 7.26 1.42 2.34
C MET A 35 6.85 2.88 2.33
N ASP A 36 5.89 3.22 1.47
CA ASP A 36 5.51 4.62 1.34
C ASP A 36 4.20 4.69 0.57
N GLY A 37 3.59 5.85 0.57
CA GLY A 37 2.38 6.03 -0.19
C GLY A 37 2.06 7.51 -0.32
N ASP A 38 1.45 7.86 -1.45
CA ASP A 38 0.95 9.21 -1.64
C ASP A 38 -0.45 9.12 -2.21
N ALA A 39 -0.92 10.20 -2.83
CA ALA A 39 -2.30 10.25 -3.28
C ALA A 39 -2.58 9.26 -4.41
N GLN A 40 -1.57 8.89 -5.17
CA GLN A 40 -1.77 8.07 -6.36
C GLN A 40 -1.11 6.70 -6.27
N TRP A 41 -0.03 6.57 -5.54
CA TRP A 41 0.79 5.37 -5.60
C TRP A 41 1.09 4.83 -4.22
N LEU A 42 1.19 3.51 -4.16
CA LEU A 42 1.73 2.81 -3.00
C LEU A 42 3.05 2.22 -3.40
N LYS A 43 4.02 2.34 -2.53
CA LYS A 43 5.33 1.75 -2.75
C LYS A 43 5.44 0.53 -1.87
N VAL A 44 5.52 -0.64 -2.50
CA VAL A 44 5.55 -1.90 -1.78
C VAL A 44 6.79 -2.66 -2.17
N GLU A 45 7.53 -3.09 -1.18
CA GLU A 45 8.74 -3.87 -1.42
C GLU A 45 8.38 -5.34 -1.35
N THR A 46 8.56 -6.03 -2.47
CA THR A 46 8.23 -7.45 -2.54
C THR A 46 9.52 -8.25 -2.74
N LYS A 47 9.37 -9.55 -2.72
CA LYS A 47 10.52 -10.42 -2.95
C LYS A 47 11.11 -10.23 -4.34
N LYS A 48 10.31 -9.75 -5.26
CA LYS A 48 10.76 -9.53 -6.63
C LYS A 48 11.25 -8.12 -6.87
N GLY A 49 11.14 -7.26 -5.88
CA GLY A 49 11.59 -5.89 -6.01
C GLY A 49 10.55 -4.91 -5.53
N THR A 50 10.84 -3.64 -5.76
CA THR A 50 9.93 -2.57 -5.34
C THR A 50 8.89 -2.36 -6.42
N GLN A 51 7.63 -2.31 -6.01
CA GLN A 51 6.52 -2.07 -6.93
C GLN A 51 5.79 -0.81 -6.52
N LEU A 52 5.42 -0.03 -7.52
CA LEU A 52 4.53 1.11 -7.33
C LEU A 52 3.17 0.68 -7.82
N ILE A 53 2.20 0.73 -6.92
CA ILE A 53 0.86 0.25 -7.21
C ILE A 53 -0.08 1.43 -7.25
N ASN A 54 -0.83 1.56 -8.35
CA ASN A 54 -1.78 2.64 -8.49
C ASN A 54 -2.91 2.45 -7.49
N ARG A 55 -3.13 3.43 -6.65
CA ARG A 55 -4.12 3.31 -5.58
C ARG A 55 -5.54 3.15 -6.11
N ASN A 56 -5.80 3.67 -7.31
CA ASN A 56 -7.13 3.52 -7.88
C ASN A 56 -7.47 2.07 -8.20
N MET A 57 -6.46 1.24 -8.34
CA MET A 57 -6.68 -0.17 -8.64
C MET A 57 -6.73 -1.03 -7.40
N VAL A 58 -6.50 -0.45 -6.24
CA VAL A 58 -6.45 -1.20 -5.00
C VAL A 58 -7.85 -1.39 -4.45
N ARG A 59 -8.22 -2.65 -4.23
CA ARG A 59 -9.49 -2.96 -3.60
C ARG A 59 -9.37 -2.85 -2.09
N ASN A 60 -8.35 -3.47 -1.54
CA ASN A 60 -8.08 -3.35 -0.12
C ASN A 60 -6.64 -3.75 0.16
N ILE A 61 -6.22 -3.41 1.36
CA ILE A 61 -4.89 -3.76 1.84
C ILE A 61 -5.09 -4.43 3.18
N THR A 62 -4.53 -5.61 3.33
CA THR A 62 -4.60 -6.34 4.57
C THR A 62 -3.23 -6.31 5.23
N PHE A 63 -3.18 -5.86 6.46
CA PHE A 63 -1.94 -5.82 7.22
C PHE A 63 -1.93 -6.96 8.22
N GLU A 64 -0.79 -7.63 8.31
CA GLU A 64 -0.68 -8.69 9.27
C GLU A 64 -0.59 -8.11 10.66
N ASN A 65 -1.32 -8.71 11.54
CA ASN A 65 -1.44 -8.23 12.89
C ASN A 65 -0.68 -9.17 13.80
N LYS A 66 0.48 -8.74 14.17
CA LYS A 66 1.30 -9.61 15.04
C LYS A 66 1.52 -9.02 16.40
#